data_8b5e4c5e4acf308e24e89e89b9f0df19
#
_entry.id   8b5e4c5e4acf308e24e89e89b9f0df19
#
_cell.length_a   1.000
_cell.length_b   1.000
_cell.length_c   1.000
_cell.angle_alpha   90.00
_cell.angle_beta   90.00
_cell.angle_gamma   90.00
#
_symmetry.space_group_name_H-M   'P 1'
#
loop_
_entity.id
_entity.type
_entity.pdbx_description
1 polymer ?
#
loop_
_entity_poly.entity_id
_entity_poly.type
_entity_poly.pdbx_seq_one_letter_code
_entity_poly.pdbx_strand_id
1 'polypeptide(L)'
;TMNTLNSTPQTAASRRRNLLWQIPLLILLVVGTVIVIAQQHNTPYQNNTGFIFGTTYNITYQSDIDLQKDIEAEMNKVNVSLSTFEPQSIISKVNQNRDVRLDNMFTEVFTLAEQISRETDGAFDITVAPLVNEWGFGFKSGVAPNKHVIDSLKQLTGYQKVKLAGGRVVKTDPRIMLDCSAIAKGYGSDVVAKFLKSKGIDNFMVEIGGEIVTSGISPERVPWRIGVTK
;
A
#
# COMPACT_ATOMS: atom_id res chain seq x y z
N THR A 1 -50.87 -55.29 10.09
CA THR A 1 -49.90 -55.22 11.19
C THR A 1 -49.27 -53.81 11.22
N MET A 2 -49.78 -53.00 12.15
CA MET A 2 -49.31 -51.61 12.41
C MET A 2 -48.04 -51.66 13.27
N ASN A 3 -46.94 -51.06 12.78
CA ASN A 3 -45.75 -50.79 13.56
C ASN A 3 -45.86 -49.38 14.14
N THR A 4 -46.10 -49.27 15.41
CA THR A 4 -46.05 -48.02 16.21
C THR A 4 -44.62 -47.75 16.57
N LEU A 5 -44.06 -46.64 15.99
CA LEU A 5 -42.78 -46.07 16.40
C LEU A 5 -42.89 -45.45 17.81
N ASN A 6 -42.27 -46.08 18.79
CA ASN A 6 -42.09 -45.57 20.16
C ASN A 6 -41.06 -44.45 20.12
N SER A 7 -41.48 -43.20 20.17
CA SER A 7 -40.63 -42.06 20.51
C SER A 7 -40.61 -41.94 22.03
N THR A 8 -39.53 -42.33 22.65
CA THR A 8 -39.28 -42.12 24.06
C THR A 8 -39.21 -40.60 24.40
N PRO A 9 -40.06 -40.09 25.30
CA PRO A 9 -40.00 -38.67 25.67
C PRO A 9 -38.72 -38.42 26.47
N GLN A 10 -37.86 -37.57 25.98
CA GLN A 10 -36.69 -37.04 26.75
C GLN A 10 -37.23 -36.36 28.00
N THR A 11 -36.87 -36.90 29.16
CA THR A 11 -37.32 -36.41 30.47
C THR A 11 -36.88 -34.98 30.70
N ALA A 12 -37.75 -34.12 31.28
CA ALA A 12 -37.50 -32.70 31.59
C ALA A 12 -36.22 -32.49 32.44
N ALA A 13 -35.79 -33.53 33.17
CA ALA A 13 -34.56 -33.55 33.96
C ALA A 13 -33.26 -33.52 33.10
N SER A 14 -33.24 -34.16 31.91
CA SER A 14 -32.08 -34.16 31.04
C SER A 14 -31.93 -32.79 30.32
N ARG A 15 -33.03 -32.14 29.97
CA ARG A 15 -33.06 -30.79 29.40
C ARG A 15 -32.56 -29.73 30.41
N ARG A 16 -32.95 -29.82 31.68
CA ARG A 16 -32.46 -28.90 32.73
C ARG A 16 -30.98 -29.10 33.04
N ARG A 17 -30.46 -30.32 32.99
CA ARG A 17 -29.04 -30.62 33.25
C ARG A 17 -28.15 -30.07 32.10
N ASN A 18 -28.60 -30.17 30.85
CA ASN A 18 -27.87 -29.58 29.72
C ASN A 18 -27.91 -28.05 29.73
N LEU A 19 -29.03 -27.45 30.14
CA LEU A 19 -29.17 -26.01 30.27
C LEU A 19 -28.24 -25.43 31.37
N LEU A 20 -28.07 -26.15 32.48
CA LEU A 20 -27.17 -25.72 33.57
C LEU A 20 -25.69 -25.71 33.16
N TRP A 21 -25.27 -26.55 32.20
CA TRP A 21 -23.92 -26.55 31.66
C TRP A 21 -23.73 -25.49 30.52
N GLN A 22 -24.79 -25.10 29.84
CA GLN A 22 -24.75 -24.07 28.80
C GLN A 22 -24.65 -22.66 29.39
N ILE A 23 -25.22 -22.43 30.56
CA ILE A 23 -25.18 -21.11 31.23
C ILE A 23 -23.72 -20.64 31.54
N PRO A 24 -22.85 -21.48 32.18
CA PRO A 24 -21.45 -21.07 32.42
C PRO A 24 -20.67 -20.78 31.11
N LEU A 25 -20.91 -21.57 30.06
CA LEU A 25 -20.28 -21.35 28.77
C LEU A 25 -20.73 -20.03 28.15
N LEU A 26 -22.02 -19.72 28.20
CA LEU A 26 -22.56 -18.46 27.71
C LEU A 26 -21.99 -17.26 28.48
N ILE A 27 -21.91 -17.36 29.80
CA ILE A 27 -21.31 -16.31 30.66
C ILE A 27 -19.84 -16.12 30.28
N LEU A 28 -19.07 -17.17 30.09
CA LEU A 28 -17.67 -17.11 29.72
C LEU A 28 -17.49 -16.46 28.36
N LEU A 29 -18.35 -16.78 27.37
CA LEU A 29 -18.36 -16.13 26.06
C LEU A 29 -18.68 -14.64 26.16
N VAL A 30 -19.71 -14.26 26.92
CA VAL A 30 -20.10 -12.86 27.14
C VAL A 30 -18.97 -12.08 27.83
N VAL A 31 -18.42 -12.62 28.90
CA VAL A 31 -17.32 -12.00 29.66
C VAL A 31 -16.09 -11.88 28.75
N GLY A 32 -15.73 -12.93 28.00
CA GLY A 32 -14.62 -12.89 27.04
C GLY A 32 -14.83 -11.83 25.97
N THR A 33 -16.03 -11.73 25.42
CA THR A 33 -16.39 -10.70 24.42
C THR A 33 -16.28 -9.29 25.02
N VAL A 34 -16.79 -9.09 26.24
CA VAL A 34 -16.70 -7.79 26.94
C VAL A 34 -15.25 -7.40 27.21
N ILE A 35 -14.40 -8.35 27.63
CA ILE A 35 -12.97 -8.11 27.85
C ILE A 35 -12.29 -7.71 26.55
N VAL A 36 -12.53 -8.42 25.43
CA VAL A 36 -11.96 -8.10 24.12
C VAL A 36 -12.40 -6.70 23.64
N ILE A 37 -13.70 -6.39 23.77
CA ILE A 37 -14.23 -5.06 23.43
C ILE A 37 -13.61 -3.98 24.33
N ALA A 38 -13.48 -4.23 25.63
CA ALA A 38 -12.87 -3.28 26.56
C ALA A 38 -11.38 -3.04 26.27
N GLN A 39 -10.63 -4.08 25.92
CA GLN A 39 -9.24 -3.95 25.51
C GLN A 39 -9.10 -3.13 24.22
N GLN A 40 -9.90 -3.42 23.20
CA GLN A 40 -9.90 -2.63 21.97
C GLN A 40 -10.28 -1.15 22.20
N HIS A 41 -11.15 -0.88 23.17
CA HIS A 41 -11.55 0.49 23.54
C HIS A 41 -10.44 1.28 24.25
N ASN A 42 -9.50 0.62 24.89
CA ASN A 42 -8.44 1.27 25.68
C ASN A 42 -7.12 1.43 24.91
N THR A 43 -6.93 0.73 23.76
CA THR A 43 -5.72 0.88 22.97
C THR A 43 -5.68 2.30 22.35
N PRO A 44 -4.63 3.09 22.64
CA PRO A 44 -4.51 4.47 22.15
C PRO A 44 -4.27 4.53 20.65
N TYR A 45 -4.49 5.71 20.08
CA TYR A 45 -4.01 6.01 18.73
C TYR A 45 -2.64 6.69 18.80
N GLN A 46 -1.70 6.18 18.02
CA GLN A 46 -0.41 6.80 17.73
C GLN A 46 -0.54 7.70 16.51
N ASN A 47 0.27 8.75 16.44
CA ASN A 47 0.37 9.61 15.27
C ASN A 47 1.84 9.86 14.94
N ASN A 48 2.27 9.43 13.76
CA ASN A 48 3.63 9.60 13.28
C ASN A 48 3.64 10.51 12.06
N THR A 49 4.49 11.50 12.09
CA THR A 49 4.67 12.47 11.00
C THR A 49 6.15 12.60 10.64
N GLY A 50 6.42 12.97 9.40
CA GLY A 50 7.78 13.18 8.94
C GLY A 50 7.83 13.53 7.46
N PHE A 51 9.00 13.26 6.83
CA PHE A 51 9.25 13.57 5.43
C PHE A 51 9.83 12.36 4.71
N ILE A 52 9.21 11.99 3.58
CA ILE A 52 9.64 10.87 2.72
C ILE A 52 9.20 11.14 1.27
N PHE A 53 9.86 10.57 0.27
CA PHE A 53 9.53 10.70 -1.17
C PHE A 53 9.42 12.15 -1.66
N GLY A 54 10.16 13.07 -1.02
CA GLY A 54 10.10 14.50 -1.35
C GLY A 54 8.84 15.22 -0.83
N THR A 55 8.08 14.61 0.09
CA THR A 55 6.85 15.17 0.67
C THR A 55 6.70 14.78 2.13
N THR A 56 5.67 15.32 2.80
CA THR A 56 5.32 14.96 4.18
C THR A 56 4.49 13.68 4.22
N TYR A 57 4.54 12.99 5.35
CA TYR A 57 3.59 11.92 5.69
C TYR A 57 2.92 12.18 7.04
N ASN A 58 1.71 11.65 7.19
CA ASN A 58 0.95 11.64 8.44
C ASN A 58 0.24 10.29 8.58
N ILE A 59 0.62 9.53 9.59
CA ILE A 59 0.15 8.16 9.79
C ILE A 59 -0.44 8.06 11.19
N THR A 60 -1.75 7.77 11.27
CA THR A 60 -2.48 7.56 12.51
C THR A 60 -2.93 6.11 12.59
N TYR A 61 -2.66 5.41 13.70
CA TYR A 61 -3.00 4.01 13.86
C TYR A 61 -3.23 3.66 15.34
N GLN A 62 -4.11 2.68 15.60
CA GLN A 62 -4.45 2.24 16.95
C GLN A 62 -3.46 1.17 17.43
N SER A 63 -2.57 1.53 18.36
CA SER A 63 -1.56 0.62 18.91
C SER A 63 -1.03 1.12 20.25
N ASP A 64 -0.70 0.17 21.13
CA ASP A 64 0.01 0.47 22.38
C ASP A 64 1.50 0.77 22.16
N ILE A 65 2.02 0.43 20.99
CA ILE A 65 3.44 0.58 20.62
C ILE A 65 3.57 1.62 19.53
N ASP A 66 4.52 2.53 19.69
CA ASP A 66 4.95 3.44 18.62
C ASP A 66 5.81 2.68 17.60
N LEU A 67 5.36 2.66 16.34
CA LEU A 67 5.99 1.96 15.23
C LEU A 67 6.69 2.91 14.24
N GLN A 68 6.95 4.16 14.62
CA GLN A 68 7.52 5.15 13.70
C GLN A 68 8.76 4.65 12.97
N LYS A 69 9.72 4.09 13.69
CA LYS A 69 10.97 3.58 13.09
C LYS A 69 10.74 2.44 12.11
N ASP A 70 9.81 1.54 12.42
CA ASP A 70 9.50 0.42 11.56
C ASP A 70 8.76 0.88 10.30
N ILE A 71 7.83 1.84 10.44
CA ILE A 71 7.11 2.48 9.33
C ILE A 71 8.09 3.19 8.40
N GLU A 72 9.02 3.98 8.95
CA GLU A 72 10.07 4.65 8.18
C GLU A 72 10.98 3.66 7.45
N ALA A 73 11.29 2.52 8.07
CA ALA A 73 12.06 1.46 7.44
C ALA A 73 11.33 0.83 6.26
N GLU A 74 10.00 0.61 6.37
CA GLU A 74 9.19 0.09 5.25
C GLU A 74 9.12 1.12 4.10
N MET A 75 8.88 2.39 4.39
CA MET A 75 8.89 3.46 3.38
C MET A 75 10.26 3.60 2.71
N ASN A 76 11.35 3.46 3.48
CA ASN A 76 12.69 3.53 2.91
C ASN A 76 13.00 2.38 1.93
N LYS A 77 12.43 1.19 2.11
CA LYS A 77 12.54 0.10 1.12
C LYS A 77 11.96 0.54 -0.24
N VAL A 78 10.81 1.21 -0.22
CA VAL A 78 10.20 1.78 -1.44
C VAL A 78 11.12 2.83 -2.06
N ASN A 79 11.71 3.71 -1.25
CA ASN A 79 12.64 4.74 -1.71
C ASN A 79 13.87 4.13 -2.40
N VAL A 80 14.49 3.12 -1.79
CA VAL A 80 15.64 2.39 -2.35
C VAL A 80 15.28 1.65 -3.65
N SER A 81 14.04 1.23 -3.80
CA SER A 81 13.56 0.58 -5.03
C SER A 81 13.23 1.57 -6.15
N LEU A 82 12.45 2.62 -5.87
CA LEU A 82 11.72 3.38 -6.87
C LEU A 82 12.11 4.87 -7.00
N SER A 83 12.93 5.42 -6.10
CA SER A 83 13.28 6.84 -6.14
C SER A 83 14.30 7.15 -7.24
N THR A 84 13.92 8.00 -8.19
CA THR A 84 14.86 8.54 -9.20
C THR A 84 15.86 9.54 -8.60
N PHE A 85 15.58 10.08 -7.39
CA PHE A 85 16.44 11.01 -6.68
C PHE A 85 17.50 10.33 -5.79
N GLU A 86 17.37 9.02 -5.56
CA GLU A 86 18.37 8.21 -4.85
C GLU A 86 19.31 7.54 -5.88
N PRO A 87 20.58 7.97 -6.00
CA PRO A 87 21.48 7.48 -7.03
C PRO A 87 21.75 5.96 -6.98
N GLN A 88 21.60 5.36 -5.80
CA GLN A 88 21.81 3.93 -5.58
C GLN A 88 20.53 3.10 -5.62
N SER A 89 19.37 3.72 -5.86
CA SER A 89 18.11 3.01 -6.02
C SER A 89 18.14 2.07 -7.23
N ILE A 90 17.21 1.09 -7.24
CA ILE A 90 17.08 0.16 -8.36
C ILE A 90 16.71 0.90 -9.64
N ILE A 91 15.71 1.79 -9.59
CA ILE A 91 15.29 2.55 -10.77
C ILE A 91 16.42 3.44 -11.31
N SER A 92 17.22 4.06 -10.46
CA SER A 92 18.37 4.88 -10.87
C SER A 92 19.44 4.04 -11.56
N LYS A 93 19.73 2.83 -11.05
CA LYS A 93 20.65 1.89 -11.71
C LYS A 93 20.11 1.42 -13.07
N VAL A 94 18.81 1.11 -13.16
CA VAL A 94 18.14 0.78 -14.42
C VAL A 94 18.27 1.95 -15.42
N ASN A 95 18.04 3.18 -14.97
CA ASN A 95 18.16 4.38 -15.82
C ASN A 95 19.59 4.63 -16.30
N GLN A 96 20.58 4.26 -15.49
CA GLN A 96 22.01 4.34 -15.82
C GLN A 96 22.50 3.14 -16.66
N ASN A 97 21.63 2.22 -17.05
CA ASN A 97 21.95 0.97 -17.75
C ASN A 97 22.96 0.09 -16.98
N ARG A 98 22.99 0.19 -15.66
CA ARG A 98 23.82 -0.67 -14.81
C ARG A 98 23.16 -2.03 -14.63
N ASP A 99 23.97 -3.04 -14.49
CA ASP A 99 23.47 -4.38 -14.12
C ASP A 99 22.96 -4.33 -12.67
N VAL A 100 21.66 -4.59 -12.49
CA VAL A 100 21.00 -4.61 -11.20
C VAL A 100 19.94 -5.71 -11.16
N ARG A 101 19.91 -6.44 -10.06
CA ARG A 101 18.80 -7.37 -9.77
C ARG A 101 17.61 -6.56 -9.27
N LEU A 102 16.47 -6.77 -9.91
CA LEU A 102 15.22 -6.14 -9.49
C LEU A 102 14.70 -6.80 -8.20
N ASP A 103 14.16 -5.99 -7.31
CA ASP A 103 13.42 -6.48 -6.16
C ASP A 103 11.92 -6.70 -6.48
N ASN A 104 11.20 -7.23 -5.51
CA ASN A 104 9.77 -7.49 -5.68
C ASN A 104 8.97 -6.19 -5.84
N MET A 105 9.34 -5.12 -5.12
CA MET A 105 8.64 -3.83 -5.18
C MET A 105 8.75 -3.20 -6.57
N PHE A 106 9.96 -3.19 -7.13
CA PHE A 106 10.18 -2.71 -8.49
C PHE A 106 9.37 -3.53 -9.50
N THR A 107 9.41 -4.86 -9.39
CA THR A 107 8.72 -5.77 -10.30
C THR A 107 7.20 -5.58 -10.22
N GLU A 108 6.65 -5.46 -9.02
CA GLU A 108 5.22 -5.23 -8.78
C GLU A 108 4.76 -3.90 -9.40
N VAL A 109 5.49 -2.81 -9.11
CA VAL A 109 5.16 -1.48 -9.63
C VAL A 109 5.33 -1.40 -11.15
N PHE A 110 6.39 -1.99 -11.71
CA PHE A 110 6.58 -2.03 -13.16
C PHE A 110 5.44 -2.79 -13.85
N THR A 111 5.06 -3.95 -13.33
CA THR A 111 3.98 -4.76 -13.90
C THR A 111 2.64 -4.02 -13.85
N LEU A 112 2.33 -3.37 -12.73
CA LEU A 112 1.13 -2.54 -12.60
C LEU A 112 1.16 -1.35 -13.57
N ALA A 113 2.31 -0.67 -13.68
CA ALA A 113 2.49 0.44 -14.61
C ALA A 113 2.27 0.00 -16.06
N GLU A 114 2.81 -1.15 -16.46
CA GLU A 114 2.60 -1.72 -17.79
C GLU A 114 1.13 -2.04 -18.06
N GLN A 115 0.42 -2.60 -17.07
CA GLN A 115 -1.01 -2.87 -17.15
C GLN A 115 -1.81 -1.59 -17.36
N ILE A 116 -1.58 -0.57 -16.52
CA ILE A 116 -2.27 0.73 -16.61
C ILE A 116 -1.96 1.42 -17.93
N SER A 117 -0.70 1.36 -18.40
CA SER A 117 -0.32 1.92 -19.70
C SER A 117 -1.10 1.28 -20.85
N ARG A 118 -1.32 -0.03 -20.82
CA ARG A 118 -2.15 -0.73 -21.81
C ARG A 118 -3.62 -0.35 -21.72
N GLU A 119 -4.19 -0.31 -20.51
CA GLU A 119 -5.59 0.03 -20.28
C GLU A 119 -5.94 1.46 -20.63
N THR A 120 -4.96 2.37 -20.56
CA THR A 120 -5.11 3.80 -20.89
C THR A 120 -4.61 4.17 -22.27
N ASP A 121 -4.25 3.17 -23.10
CA ASP A 121 -3.66 3.37 -24.43
C ASP A 121 -2.45 4.32 -24.41
N GLY A 122 -1.62 4.20 -23.38
CA GLY A 122 -0.41 5.00 -23.19
C GLY A 122 -0.64 6.42 -22.66
N ALA A 123 -1.85 6.75 -22.19
CA ALA A 123 -2.07 8.02 -21.50
C ALA A 123 -1.31 8.09 -20.17
N PHE A 124 -1.09 6.94 -19.53
CA PHE A 124 -0.14 6.75 -18.45
C PHE A 124 1.09 5.99 -18.97
N ASP A 125 2.30 6.50 -18.71
CA ASP A 125 3.53 5.87 -19.19
C ASP A 125 4.73 6.23 -18.29
N ILE A 126 5.36 5.22 -17.69
CA ILE A 126 6.53 5.42 -16.82
C ILE A 126 7.82 5.72 -17.59
N THR A 127 7.82 5.64 -18.92
CA THR A 127 9.00 5.99 -19.74
C THR A 127 9.11 7.50 -20.02
N VAL A 128 8.28 8.32 -19.37
CA VAL A 128 8.25 9.79 -19.54
C VAL A 128 9.42 10.52 -18.88
N ALA A 129 10.29 9.85 -18.13
CA ALA A 129 11.38 10.47 -17.38
C ALA A 129 12.24 11.45 -18.19
N PRO A 130 12.61 11.20 -19.45
CA PRO A 130 13.36 12.16 -20.24
C PRO A 130 12.60 13.48 -20.45
N LEU A 131 11.29 13.43 -20.66
CA LEU A 131 10.43 14.60 -20.78
C LEU A 131 10.27 15.33 -19.46
N VAL A 132 10.01 14.61 -18.36
CA VAL A 132 9.90 15.17 -17.00
C VAL A 132 11.17 15.95 -16.62
N ASN A 133 12.34 15.37 -16.92
CA ASN A 133 13.62 16.01 -16.66
C ASN A 133 13.80 17.29 -17.51
N GLU A 134 13.42 17.27 -18.75
CA GLU A 134 13.57 18.44 -19.65
C GLU A 134 12.63 19.59 -19.27
N TRP A 135 11.43 19.29 -18.76
CA TRP A 135 10.49 20.28 -18.24
C TRP A 135 10.89 20.83 -16.85
N GLY A 136 11.97 20.33 -16.24
CA GLY A 136 12.49 20.84 -14.97
C GLY A 136 11.84 20.27 -13.73
N PHE A 137 10.99 19.25 -13.86
CA PHE A 137 10.42 18.51 -12.72
C PHE A 137 11.34 17.41 -12.19
N GLY A 138 12.50 17.16 -12.86
CA GLY A 138 13.54 16.24 -12.45
C GLY A 138 14.83 16.98 -12.03
N PHE A 139 15.94 16.62 -12.67
CA PHE A 139 17.28 17.13 -12.31
C PHE A 139 17.65 18.48 -12.94
N LYS A 140 16.88 18.98 -13.92
CA LYS A 140 17.12 20.26 -14.58
C LYS A 140 16.13 21.32 -14.10
N SER A 141 16.57 22.54 -13.92
CA SER A 141 15.73 23.67 -13.50
C SER A 141 15.54 24.70 -14.62
N GLY A 142 14.28 25.04 -14.89
CA GLY A 142 13.87 26.42 -15.11
C GLY A 142 13.92 27.03 -16.50
N VAL A 143 14.26 26.32 -17.61
CA VAL A 143 14.14 26.89 -18.95
C VAL A 143 13.09 26.11 -19.74
N ALA A 144 12.13 26.82 -20.34
CA ALA A 144 11.13 26.18 -21.20
C ALA A 144 11.83 25.39 -22.32
N PRO A 145 11.50 24.10 -22.49
CA PRO A 145 12.22 23.25 -23.41
C PRO A 145 11.96 23.65 -24.89
N ASN A 146 12.98 23.51 -25.71
CA ASN A 146 12.86 23.72 -27.13
C ASN A 146 12.00 22.62 -27.77
N LYS A 147 11.12 22.99 -28.71
CA LYS A 147 10.24 22.06 -29.43
C LYS A 147 11.01 20.88 -30.08
N HIS A 148 12.15 21.11 -30.69
CA HIS A 148 12.96 20.05 -31.28
C HIS A 148 13.50 19.06 -30.29
N VAL A 149 13.85 19.54 -29.10
CA VAL A 149 14.29 18.66 -27.97
C VAL A 149 13.13 17.80 -27.52
N ILE A 150 11.94 18.40 -27.33
CA ILE A 150 10.72 17.65 -26.93
C ILE A 150 10.37 16.60 -27.99
N ASP A 151 10.38 16.94 -29.27
CA ASP A 151 10.05 15.99 -30.33
C ASP A 151 11.06 14.82 -30.40
N SER A 152 12.34 15.07 -30.12
CA SER A 152 13.36 14.04 -30.00
C SER A 152 13.13 13.14 -28.75
N LEU A 153 12.79 13.73 -27.61
CA LEU A 153 12.56 12.98 -26.36
C LEU A 153 11.27 12.15 -26.40
N LYS A 154 10.24 12.60 -27.12
CA LYS A 154 9.04 11.80 -27.38
C LYS A 154 9.36 10.46 -28.07
N GLN A 155 10.41 10.40 -28.88
CA GLN A 155 10.85 9.15 -29.51
C GLN A 155 11.40 8.14 -28.49
N LEU A 156 11.80 8.59 -27.30
CA LEU A 156 12.26 7.74 -26.19
C LEU A 156 11.11 7.33 -25.24
N THR A 157 9.92 7.89 -25.42
CA THR A 157 8.74 7.57 -24.61
C THR A 157 7.90 6.50 -25.31
N GLY A 158 7.33 5.58 -24.56
CA GLY A 158 6.47 4.51 -25.05
C GLY A 158 6.66 3.23 -24.22
N TYR A 159 5.64 2.85 -23.44
CA TYR A 159 5.71 1.69 -22.54
C TYR A 159 6.05 0.38 -23.26
N GLN A 160 5.72 0.25 -24.57
CA GLN A 160 6.05 -0.92 -25.38
C GLN A 160 7.57 -1.06 -25.65
N LYS A 161 8.36 0.00 -25.39
CA LYS A 161 9.82 0.04 -25.63
C LYS A 161 10.61 -0.55 -24.47
N VAL A 162 9.94 -0.93 -23.38
CA VAL A 162 10.54 -1.53 -22.19
C VAL A 162 9.77 -2.78 -21.81
N LYS A 163 10.46 -3.77 -21.25
CA LYS A 163 9.84 -4.99 -20.73
C LYS A 163 10.67 -5.63 -19.62
N LEU A 164 10.02 -6.42 -18.78
CA LEU A 164 10.72 -7.30 -17.84
C LEU A 164 11.11 -8.60 -18.55
N ALA A 165 12.38 -8.96 -18.51
CA ALA A 165 12.87 -10.23 -19.02
C ALA A 165 14.09 -10.69 -18.21
N GLY A 166 14.08 -11.96 -17.75
CA GLY A 166 15.19 -12.54 -16.99
C GLY A 166 15.52 -11.80 -15.69
N GLY A 167 14.52 -11.21 -15.02
CA GLY A 167 14.70 -10.43 -13.79
C GLY A 167 15.36 -9.06 -13.99
N ARG A 168 15.32 -8.53 -15.21
CA ARG A 168 15.89 -7.23 -15.62
C ARG A 168 14.90 -6.44 -16.45
N VAL A 169 15.11 -5.11 -16.54
CA VAL A 169 14.45 -4.25 -17.52
C VAL A 169 15.24 -4.29 -18.82
N VAL A 170 14.59 -4.72 -19.89
CA VAL A 170 15.13 -4.66 -21.25
C VAL A 170 14.53 -3.44 -21.94
N LYS A 171 15.38 -2.59 -22.50
CA LYS A 171 15.01 -1.37 -23.21
C LYS A 171 15.36 -1.52 -24.70
N THR A 172 14.54 -0.98 -25.59
CA THR A 172 14.85 -0.92 -27.03
C THR A 172 15.91 0.13 -27.38
N ASP A 173 16.07 1.14 -26.51
CA ASP A 173 17.08 2.17 -26.60
C ASP A 173 17.65 2.46 -25.21
N PRO A 174 18.98 2.47 -25.01
CA PRO A 174 19.58 2.69 -23.69
C PRO A 174 19.30 4.08 -23.09
N ARG A 175 18.88 5.05 -23.90
CA ARG A 175 18.52 6.42 -23.48
C ARG A 175 17.13 6.48 -22.81
N ILE A 176 16.30 5.44 -22.95
CA ILE A 176 15.00 5.37 -22.26
C ILE A 176 15.22 5.36 -20.77
N MET A 177 14.49 6.21 -20.06
CA MET A 177 14.53 6.32 -18.60
C MET A 177 13.14 6.15 -18.03
N LEU A 178 13.06 5.53 -16.86
CA LEU A 178 11.82 5.28 -16.12
C LEU A 178 11.63 6.31 -15.02
N ASP A 179 10.38 6.68 -14.77
CA ASP A 179 9.94 7.48 -13.63
C ASP A 179 8.66 6.87 -13.05
N CYS A 180 8.73 6.48 -11.79
CA CYS A 180 7.58 5.93 -11.03
C CYS A 180 6.96 6.95 -10.07
N SER A 181 7.30 8.24 -10.16
CA SER A 181 6.83 9.27 -9.21
C SER A 181 5.31 9.37 -9.12
N ALA A 182 4.59 9.08 -10.22
CA ALA A 182 3.13 9.06 -10.24
C ALA A 182 2.51 7.87 -9.49
N ILE A 183 3.28 6.80 -9.19
CA ILE A 183 2.79 5.60 -8.50
C ILE A 183 3.41 5.49 -7.09
N ALA A 184 4.66 5.91 -6.93
CA ALA A 184 5.49 5.57 -5.78
C ALA A 184 4.90 5.98 -4.43
N LYS A 185 4.21 7.13 -4.35
CA LYS A 185 3.58 7.59 -3.11
C LYS A 185 2.39 6.71 -2.71
N GLY A 186 1.48 6.43 -3.64
CA GLY A 186 0.35 5.53 -3.42
C GLY A 186 0.82 4.13 -3.05
N TYR A 187 1.81 3.59 -3.79
CA TYR A 187 2.43 2.32 -3.46
C TYR A 187 3.07 2.31 -2.06
N GLY A 188 3.76 3.40 -1.68
CA GLY A 188 4.30 3.57 -0.33
C GLY A 188 3.23 3.55 0.74
N SER A 189 2.08 4.19 0.50
CA SER A 189 0.93 4.15 1.41
C SER A 189 0.37 2.74 1.55
N ASP A 190 0.29 1.96 0.46
CA ASP A 190 -0.12 0.56 0.49
C ASP A 190 0.87 -0.34 1.24
N VAL A 191 2.17 -0.12 1.08
CA VAL A 191 3.23 -0.85 1.82
C VAL A 191 3.08 -0.65 3.32
N VAL A 192 2.91 0.59 3.76
CA VAL A 192 2.69 0.90 5.18
C VAL A 192 1.38 0.30 5.69
N ALA A 193 0.30 0.37 4.91
CA ALA A 193 -0.99 -0.22 5.27
C ALA A 193 -0.89 -1.75 5.43
N LYS A 194 -0.19 -2.44 4.51
CA LYS A 194 0.10 -3.88 4.60
C LYS A 194 0.96 -4.20 5.83
N PHE A 195 1.96 -3.37 6.13
CA PHE A 195 2.79 -3.51 7.31
C PHE A 195 1.96 -3.40 8.60
N LEU A 196 1.13 -2.35 8.75
CA LEU A 196 0.26 -2.18 9.92
C LEU A 196 -0.69 -3.37 10.10
N LYS A 197 -1.31 -3.84 9.02
CA LYS A 197 -2.15 -5.06 9.05
C LYS A 197 -1.37 -6.29 9.47
N SER A 198 -0.13 -6.45 9.04
CA SER A 198 0.72 -7.57 9.46
C SER A 198 1.05 -7.57 10.95
N LYS A 199 0.95 -6.40 11.60
CA LYS A 199 1.07 -6.23 13.06
C LYS A 199 -0.25 -6.40 13.81
N GLY A 200 -1.34 -6.76 13.11
CA GLY A 200 -2.68 -6.91 13.70
C GLY A 200 -3.38 -5.58 13.96
N ILE A 201 -2.94 -4.51 13.33
CA ILE A 201 -3.54 -3.17 13.47
C ILE A 201 -4.57 -3.00 12.36
N ASP A 202 -5.84 -2.89 12.74
CA ASP A 202 -6.97 -2.78 11.81
C ASP A 202 -7.48 -1.34 11.64
N ASN A 203 -7.22 -0.47 12.62
CA ASN A 203 -7.69 0.92 12.63
C ASN A 203 -6.54 1.86 12.35
N PHE A 204 -6.47 2.39 11.12
CA PHE A 204 -5.42 3.32 10.71
C PHE A 204 -5.82 4.20 9.54
N MET A 205 -5.11 5.31 9.41
CA MET A 205 -5.03 6.16 8.24
C MET A 205 -3.55 6.38 7.92
N VAL A 206 -3.15 6.09 6.71
CA VAL A 206 -1.83 6.37 6.13
C VAL A 206 -2.01 7.46 5.07
N GLU A 207 -1.33 8.58 5.25
CA GLU A 207 -1.31 9.67 4.27
C GLU A 207 0.16 9.98 3.92
N ILE A 208 0.50 9.95 2.62
CA ILE A 208 1.81 10.30 2.10
C ILE A 208 1.64 11.24 0.90
N GLY A 209 1.90 12.53 1.10
CA GLY A 209 1.81 13.54 0.04
C GLY A 209 0.46 13.60 -0.66
N GLY A 210 -0.63 13.41 0.09
CA GLY A 210 -2.00 13.43 -0.40
C GLY A 210 -2.55 12.07 -0.84
N GLU A 211 -1.72 11.03 -0.97
CA GLU A 211 -2.17 9.66 -1.23
C GLU A 211 -2.59 9.01 0.09
N ILE A 212 -3.83 8.51 0.18
CA ILE A 212 -4.44 8.09 1.44
C ILE A 212 -4.94 6.66 1.38
N VAL A 213 -4.58 5.86 2.38
CA VAL A 213 -5.14 4.53 2.65
C VAL A 213 -5.71 4.50 4.05
N THR A 214 -6.95 4.05 4.20
CA THR A 214 -7.61 3.92 5.51
C THR A 214 -8.11 2.51 5.75
N SER A 215 -8.21 2.13 7.02
CA SER A 215 -8.85 0.91 7.48
C SER A 215 -9.54 1.15 8.82
N GLY A 216 -10.66 0.45 9.05
CA GLY A 216 -11.39 0.50 10.31
C GLY A 216 -11.97 1.88 10.65
N ILE A 217 -11.80 2.31 11.90
CA ILE A 217 -12.41 3.53 12.44
C ILE A 217 -11.36 4.54 12.91
N SER A 218 -11.74 5.82 12.94
CA SER A 218 -10.94 6.94 13.42
C SER A 218 -10.84 6.98 14.96
N PRO A 219 -9.99 7.84 15.54
CA PRO A 219 -9.96 8.08 16.99
C PRO A 219 -11.30 8.47 17.59
N GLU A 220 -12.17 9.14 16.81
CA GLU A 220 -13.53 9.53 17.20
C GLU A 220 -14.55 8.38 17.13
N ARG A 221 -14.08 7.14 16.84
CA ARG A 221 -14.92 5.94 16.74
C ARG A 221 -15.95 5.97 15.61
N VAL A 222 -15.67 6.72 14.55
CA VAL A 222 -16.48 6.81 13.32
C VAL A 222 -15.63 6.40 12.11
N PRO A 223 -16.25 6.11 10.95
CA PRO A 223 -15.48 5.90 9.71
C PRO A 223 -14.59 7.12 9.41
N TRP A 224 -13.41 6.85 8.85
CA TRP A 224 -12.50 7.89 8.40
C TRP A 224 -13.19 8.83 7.41
N ARG A 225 -12.97 10.14 7.57
CA ARG A 225 -13.50 11.18 6.69
C ARG A 225 -12.34 11.91 6.04
N ILE A 226 -12.26 11.84 4.72
CA ILE A 226 -11.20 12.47 3.93
C ILE A 226 -11.80 13.65 3.18
N GLY A 227 -11.23 14.84 3.40
CA GLY A 227 -11.57 16.04 2.65
C GLY A 227 -10.81 16.07 1.32
N VAL A 228 -11.52 16.30 0.22
CA VAL A 228 -10.91 16.57 -1.09
C VAL A 228 -11.12 18.03 -1.40
N THR A 229 -10.02 18.78 -1.61
CA THR A 229 -10.10 20.18 -2.08
C THR A 229 -10.58 20.19 -3.53
N LYS A 230 -11.54 21.09 -3.80
CA LYS A 230 -12.06 21.33 -5.15
C LYS A 230 -11.09 22.19 -5.95
#